data_4959b13615e536046c35636ed69d3f29
#
_entry.id   4959b13615e536046c35636ed69d3f29
#
_cell.length_a   1.000
_cell.length_b   1.000
_cell.length_c   1.000
_cell.angle_alpha   90.00
_cell.angle_beta   90.00
_cell.angle_gamma   90.00
#
_symmetry.space_group_name_H-M   'P 1'
#
loop_
_entity.id
_entity.type
_entity.pdbx_description
1 polymer ?
#
loop_
_entity_poly.entity_id
_entity_poly.type
_entity_poly.pdbx_seq_one_letter_code
_entity_poly.pdbx_strand_id
1 'polypeptide(L)'
;PRNRAYPMPPLRSTGFIDLMTSAARGLGWHPFPGPAAINSRTYQGRSACMYHGFCNKGGCHVDAKNGPHLTTIPRAQETGRLKVVTRAHVTSIDTDANGRVTGVTYVTDGQEFFQPAKVVLLASYTYENSRILLLSKSKAFPNGLSNNHGQVGRHYMSHAQGGSVTALFPFNINAWYGLPGQGVGVDNFADDNFDHGAHDYMGGGSLWVRWDRRPIAAAGMGTFGRTPSWGSEWKAFVMRNADRTNTSYLQKTTLPYEDNFLDLDPVAKDPLGFAVCRITADYRDNERRVSAMAQEKMTEWYKAAGAIATQSNPIGTMGPTTHAYGGTRMGRNPETNVVNEWGFSHEVPNLGVLGASVMGTSGARNPTLTAQALAWRTAEYLAKNWRTVTV
;
A
#
# COMPACT_ATOMS: atom_id res chain seq x y z
N PRO A 1 -4.74 19.90 -4.16
CA PRO A 1 -5.87 20.59 -3.53
C PRO A 1 -7.00 19.60 -3.22
N ARG A 2 -7.72 19.83 -2.10
CA ARG A 2 -8.86 19.01 -1.70
C ARG A 2 -10.15 19.79 -1.90
N ASN A 3 -11.17 19.12 -2.44
CA ASN A 3 -12.48 19.73 -2.66
C ASN A 3 -13.34 19.77 -1.38
N ARG A 4 -12.99 18.94 -0.37
CA ARG A 4 -13.73 18.83 0.89
C ARG A 4 -12.76 18.67 2.05
N ALA A 5 -13.15 19.18 3.21
CA ALA A 5 -12.44 18.92 4.46
C ALA A 5 -12.44 17.42 4.80
N TYR A 6 -11.52 17.00 5.66
CA TYR A 6 -11.56 15.66 6.25
C TYR A 6 -12.82 15.52 7.13
N PRO A 7 -13.42 14.33 7.22
CA PRO A 7 -14.62 14.11 8.02
C PRO A 7 -14.40 14.30 9.53
N MET A 8 -13.15 14.25 9.97
CA MET A 8 -12.74 14.46 11.36
C MET A 8 -11.55 15.39 11.44
N PRO A 9 -11.37 16.12 12.55
CA PRO A 9 -10.14 16.89 12.80
C PRO A 9 -8.94 15.94 12.84
N PRO A 10 -7.71 16.45 12.63
CA PRO A 10 -6.50 15.66 12.79
C PRO A 10 -6.35 15.15 14.22
N LEU A 11 -5.56 14.10 14.40
CA LEU A 11 -5.08 13.68 15.72
C LEU A 11 -4.19 14.79 16.33
N ARG A 12 -4.08 14.79 17.65
CA ARG A 12 -3.23 15.77 18.36
C ARG A 12 -1.79 15.65 17.89
N SER A 13 -1.18 16.77 17.62
CA SER A 13 0.25 16.82 17.29
C SER A 13 1.12 16.55 18.55
N THR A 14 2.41 16.48 18.34
CA THR A 14 3.43 16.29 19.38
C THR A 14 4.52 17.34 19.19
N GLY A 15 5.29 17.65 20.23
CA GLY A 15 6.34 18.66 20.14
C GLY A 15 7.33 18.42 19.02
N PHE A 16 7.69 17.15 18.74
CA PHE A 16 8.56 16.83 17.61
C PHE A 16 7.89 17.09 16.26
N ILE A 17 6.63 16.74 16.10
CA ILE A 17 5.88 16.99 14.86
C ILE A 17 5.63 18.49 14.66
N ASP A 18 5.40 19.24 15.73
CA ASP A 18 5.28 20.72 15.66
C ASP A 18 6.61 21.36 15.24
N LEU A 19 7.75 20.87 15.75
CA LEU A 19 9.07 21.28 15.32
C LEU A 19 9.29 21.02 13.81
N MET A 20 9.00 19.80 13.35
CA MET A 20 9.11 19.42 11.93
C MET A 20 8.17 20.25 11.05
N THR A 21 6.94 20.53 11.53
CA THR A 21 5.98 21.39 10.83
C THR A 21 6.49 22.83 10.70
N SER A 22 7.05 23.36 11.76
CA SER A 22 7.63 24.72 11.77
C SER A 22 8.84 24.83 10.84
N ALA A 23 9.72 23.81 10.86
CA ALA A 23 10.87 23.74 9.98
C ALA A 23 10.46 23.69 8.50
N ALA A 24 9.45 22.89 8.14
CA ALA A 24 8.94 22.86 6.76
C ALA A 24 8.37 24.20 6.31
N ARG A 25 7.63 24.89 7.18
CA ARG A 25 7.13 26.26 6.88
C ARG A 25 8.26 27.26 6.71
N GLY A 26 9.32 27.14 7.54
CA GLY A 26 10.53 27.98 7.40
C GLY A 26 11.26 27.79 6.08
N LEU A 27 11.14 26.59 5.47
CA LEU A 27 11.63 26.32 4.11
C LEU A 27 10.66 26.76 3.00
N GLY A 28 9.52 27.38 3.33
CA GLY A 28 8.49 27.76 2.37
C GLY A 28 7.61 26.58 1.90
N TRP A 29 7.66 25.44 2.57
CA TRP A 29 6.87 24.27 2.19
C TRP A 29 5.50 24.26 2.87
N HIS A 30 4.60 23.39 2.37
CA HIS A 30 3.21 23.31 2.81
C HIS A 30 2.95 22.01 3.60
N PRO A 31 3.37 21.94 4.89
CA PRO A 31 3.16 20.76 5.71
C PRO A 31 1.67 20.58 6.05
N PHE A 32 1.25 19.34 6.15
CA PHE A 32 -0.11 18.99 6.58
C PHE A 32 -0.09 17.78 7.54
N PRO A 33 -1.08 17.67 8.47
CA PRO A 33 -1.19 16.52 9.35
C PRO A 33 -1.36 15.22 8.57
N GLY A 34 -0.68 14.16 8.98
CA GLY A 34 -0.77 12.85 8.35
C GLY A 34 -2.20 12.28 8.42
N PRO A 35 -2.90 12.05 7.29
CA PRO A 35 -4.19 11.39 7.32
C PRO A 35 -4.04 9.93 7.72
N ALA A 36 -4.93 9.45 8.60
CA ALA A 36 -4.97 8.06 9.02
C ALA A 36 -6.42 7.60 9.21
N ALA A 37 -6.66 6.31 9.01
CA ALA A 37 -7.96 5.71 9.27
C ALA A 37 -8.16 5.46 10.78
N ILE A 38 -8.15 6.53 11.57
CA ILE A 38 -8.27 6.51 13.04
C ILE A 38 -9.29 7.55 13.46
N ASN A 39 -10.23 7.18 14.32
CA ASN A 39 -11.19 8.11 14.88
C ASN A 39 -10.49 9.12 15.80
N SER A 40 -10.46 10.39 15.45
CA SER A 40 -9.97 11.46 16.33
C SER A 40 -11.03 11.98 17.31
N ARG A 41 -12.29 11.61 17.08
CA ARG A 41 -13.45 11.80 17.98
C ARG A 41 -14.34 10.57 17.91
N THR A 42 -15.21 10.38 18.90
CA THR A 42 -16.22 9.32 18.88
C THR A 42 -17.08 9.45 17.62
N TYR A 43 -17.31 8.33 16.93
CA TYR A 43 -18.05 8.31 15.69
C TYR A 43 -18.79 6.98 15.51
N GLN A 44 -20.09 7.03 15.27
CA GLN A 44 -20.95 5.86 15.01
C GLN A 44 -20.78 4.76 16.09
N GLY A 45 -20.84 5.13 17.35
CA GLY A 45 -20.72 4.21 18.49
C GLY A 45 -19.29 3.72 18.80
N ARG A 46 -18.28 4.09 18.00
CA ARG A 46 -16.88 3.70 18.23
C ARG A 46 -16.08 4.83 18.87
N SER A 47 -15.20 4.47 19.79
CA SER A 47 -14.41 5.42 20.57
C SER A 47 -13.46 6.25 19.72
N ALA A 48 -13.12 7.43 20.23
CA ALA A 48 -11.96 8.20 19.79
C ALA A 48 -10.66 7.48 20.15
N CYS A 49 -9.57 7.83 19.47
CA CYS A 49 -8.23 7.39 19.83
C CYS A 49 -7.85 7.86 21.25
N MET A 50 -7.34 6.96 22.07
CA MET A 50 -6.88 7.24 23.42
C MET A 50 -5.37 7.52 23.51
N TYR A 51 -4.69 7.65 22.39
CA TYR A 51 -3.26 8.01 22.28
C TYR A 51 -2.30 7.07 23.03
N HIS A 52 -2.51 5.76 22.92
CA HIS A 52 -1.59 4.78 23.51
C HIS A 52 -0.24 4.76 22.79
N GLY A 53 0.84 4.63 23.56
CA GLY A 53 2.17 4.41 23.00
C GLY A 53 2.30 3.05 22.29
N PHE A 54 3.36 2.89 21.49
CA PHE A 54 3.69 1.65 20.75
C PHE A 54 2.59 1.12 19.83
N CYS A 55 1.72 1.97 19.35
CA CYS A 55 0.50 1.60 18.63
C CYS A 55 0.71 1.29 17.13
N ASN A 56 1.95 1.35 16.62
CA ASN A 56 2.25 1.29 15.18
C ASN A 56 1.66 0.03 14.48
N LYS A 57 2.02 -1.15 14.95
CA LYS A 57 1.67 -2.44 14.29
C LYS A 57 0.63 -3.24 15.06
N GLY A 58 0.14 -2.73 16.18
CA GLY A 58 -0.82 -3.44 17.03
C GLY A 58 -2.27 -3.26 16.60
N GLY A 59 -3.14 -4.12 17.09
CA GLY A 59 -4.58 -3.92 17.09
C GLY A 59 -4.97 -2.70 17.95
N CYS A 60 -6.24 -2.33 17.90
CA CYS A 60 -6.78 -1.23 18.69
C CYS A 60 -7.88 -1.77 19.62
N HIS A 61 -7.61 -1.85 20.92
CA HIS A 61 -8.57 -2.41 21.90
C HIS A 61 -9.82 -1.54 22.12
N VAL A 62 -9.81 -0.30 21.65
CA VAL A 62 -10.97 0.61 21.66
C VAL A 62 -11.57 0.82 20.26
N ASP A 63 -11.15 0.06 19.27
CA ASP A 63 -11.65 0.11 17.89
C ASP A 63 -11.63 1.50 17.22
N ALA A 64 -10.73 2.37 17.70
CA ALA A 64 -10.53 3.67 17.08
C ALA A 64 -9.85 3.58 15.70
N LYS A 65 -8.97 2.58 15.48
CA LYS A 65 -8.44 2.28 14.14
C LYS A 65 -9.53 1.67 13.27
N ASN A 66 -9.66 2.17 12.06
CA ASN A 66 -10.67 1.72 11.11
C ASN A 66 -10.20 0.56 10.22
N GLY A 67 -11.16 -0.29 9.90
CA GLY A 67 -11.05 -1.34 8.90
C GLY A 67 -12.43 -1.86 8.50
N PRO A 68 -12.57 -2.58 7.36
CA PRO A 68 -13.84 -3.11 6.91
C PRO A 68 -14.53 -4.03 7.94
N HIS A 69 -13.76 -4.76 8.75
CA HIS A 69 -14.25 -5.63 9.81
C HIS A 69 -14.98 -4.89 10.95
N LEU A 70 -14.75 -3.60 11.10
CA LEU A 70 -15.41 -2.73 12.08
C LEU A 70 -16.48 -1.82 11.46
N THR A 71 -16.59 -1.78 10.15
CA THR A 71 -17.43 -0.81 9.46
C THR A 71 -18.39 -1.47 8.47
N THR A 72 -17.93 -1.81 7.28
CA THR A 72 -18.80 -2.27 6.18
C THR A 72 -19.26 -3.72 6.34
N ILE A 73 -18.40 -4.62 6.85
CA ILE A 73 -18.73 -6.03 7.01
C ILE A 73 -19.87 -6.25 8.03
N PRO A 74 -19.80 -5.71 9.27
CA PRO A 74 -20.92 -5.84 10.21
C PRO A 74 -22.24 -5.33 9.65
N ARG A 75 -22.23 -4.16 9.02
CA ARG A 75 -23.43 -3.59 8.40
C ARG A 75 -24.01 -4.44 7.27
N ALA A 76 -23.14 -5.05 6.47
CA ALA A 76 -23.59 -5.96 5.43
C ALA A 76 -24.17 -7.25 6.02
N GLN A 77 -23.60 -7.76 7.12
CA GLN A 77 -24.15 -8.92 7.85
C GLN A 77 -25.53 -8.63 8.46
N GLU A 78 -25.76 -7.43 9.01
CA GLU A 78 -27.05 -6.98 9.55
C GLU A 78 -28.17 -7.03 8.49
N THR A 79 -27.84 -6.94 7.20
CA THR A 79 -28.83 -7.08 6.12
C THR A 79 -29.32 -8.52 5.91
N GLY A 80 -28.67 -9.52 6.53
CA GLY A 80 -28.92 -10.94 6.29
C GLY A 80 -28.45 -11.45 4.90
N ARG A 81 -27.82 -10.58 4.08
CA ARG A 81 -27.42 -10.90 2.70
C ARG A 81 -25.92 -11.20 2.55
N LEU A 82 -25.14 -11.07 3.61
CA LEU A 82 -23.72 -11.40 3.62
C LEU A 82 -23.46 -12.65 4.48
N LYS A 83 -22.89 -13.68 3.84
CA LYS A 83 -22.27 -14.83 4.52
C LYS A 83 -20.77 -14.69 4.42
N VAL A 84 -20.06 -14.74 5.56
CA VAL A 84 -18.60 -14.78 5.61
C VAL A 84 -18.17 -16.20 5.91
N VAL A 85 -17.32 -16.76 5.05
CA VAL A 85 -16.69 -18.08 5.24
C VAL A 85 -15.22 -17.83 5.55
N THR A 86 -14.81 -18.16 6.76
CA THR A 86 -13.41 -18.00 7.20
C THR A 86 -12.63 -19.30 7.00
N ARG A 87 -11.28 -19.21 7.02
CA ARG A 87 -10.37 -20.35 6.78
C ARG A 87 -10.59 -21.04 5.43
N ALA A 88 -11.19 -20.34 4.47
CA ALA A 88 -11.44 -20.79 3.11
C ALA A 88 -10.38 -20.20 2.17
N HIS A 89 -9.52 -21.03 1.63
CA HIS A 89 -8.47 -20.64 0.70
C HIS A 89 -8.94 -20.91 -0.73
N VAL A 90 -9.28 -19.85 -1.47
CA VAL A 90 -9.69 -19.98 -2.88
C VAL A 90 -8.46 -20.37 -3.71
N THR A 91 -8.57 -21.46 -4.46
CA THR A 91 -7.50 -22.02 -5.25
C THR A 91 -7.67 -21.76 -6.75
N SER A 92 -8.93 -21.67 -7.23
CA SER A 92 -9.25 -21.35 -8.62
C SER A 92 -10.60 -20.65 -8.77
N ILE A 93 -10.76 -19.99 -9.91
CA ILE A 93 -12.03 -19.49 -10.42
C ILE A 93 -12.41 -20.37 -11.62
N ASP A 94 -13.59 -20.98 -11.56
CA ASP A 94 -14.02 -21.97 -12.53
C ASP A 94 -14.91 -21.33 -13.60
N THR A 95 -14.78 -21.79 -14.85
CA THR A 95 -15.52 -21.27 -16.00
C THR A 95 -16.25 -22.39 -16.77
N ASP A 96 -17.32 -22.03 -17.44
CA ASP A 96 -17.98 -22.87 -18.40
C ASP A 96 -17.22 -22.94 -19.75
N ALA A 97 -17.77 -23.69 -20.70
CA ALA A 97 -17.19 -23.83 -22.04
C ALA A 97 -17.17 -22.50 -22.83
N ASN A 98 -18.00 -21.53 -22.46
CA ASN A 98 -18.09 -20.22 -23.11
C ASN A 98 -17.16 -19.18 -22.42
N GLY A 99 -16.37 -19.61 -21.43
CA GLY A 99 -15.45 -18.75 -20.69
C GLY A 99 -16.10 -17.87 -19.62
N ARG A 100 -17.36 -18.13 -19.25
CA ARG A 100 -18.03 -17.40 -18.14
C ARG A 100 -17.74 -18.07 -16.81
N VAL A 101 -17.55 -17.27 -15.77
CA VAL A 101 -17.38 -17.79 -14.41
C VAL A 101 -18.65 -18.53 -13.95
N THR A 102 -18.46 -19.72 -13.41
CA THR A 102 -19.50 -20.55 -12.78
C THR A 102 -19.42 -20.57 -11.25
N GLY A 103 -18.25 -20.29 -10.70
CA GLY A 103 -17.98 -20.29 -9.26
C GLY A 103 -16.51 -20.24 -8.93
N VAL A 104 -16.20 -20.59 -7.70
CA VAL A 104 -14.82 -20.70 -7.20
C VAL A 104 -14.62 -22.03 -6.47
N THR A 105 -13.46 -22.62 -6.65
CA THR A 105 -12.99 -23.76 -5.86
C THR A 105 -12.13 -23.24 -4.70
N TYR A 106 -12.35 -23.77 -3.51
CA TYR A 106 -11.61 -23.40 -2.31
C TYR A 106 -11.34 -24.59 -1.40
N VAL A 107 -10.28 -24.49 -0.62
CA VAL A 107 -9.90 -25.50 0.39
C VAL A 107 -10.14 -24.96 1.79
N THR A 108 -10.76 -25.78 2.63
CA THR A 108 -10.88 -25.55 4.08
C THR A 108 -10.68 -26.87 4.82
N ASP A 109 -9.91 -26.84 5.91
CA ASP A 109 -9.58 -28.02 6.71
C ASP A 109 -9.09 -29.23 5.87
N GLY A 110 -8.32 -28.96 4.80
CA GLY A 110 -7.75 -29.97 3.89
C GLY A 110 -8.72 -30.57 2.88
N GLN A 111 -9.96 -30.11 2.82
CA GLN A 111 -10.99 -30.58 1.87
C GLN A 111 -11.31 -29.49 0.86
N GLU A 112 -11.55 -29.92 -0.39
CA GLU A 112 -11.91 -29.04 -1.49
C GLU A 112 -13.44 -28.91 -1.59
N PHE A 113 -13.90 -27.68 -1.87
CA PHE A 113 -15.30 -27.32 -2.04
C PHE A 113 -15.46 -26.40 -3.24
N PHE A 114 -16.61 -26.48 -3.89
CA PHE A 114 -17.03 -25.58 -4.94
C PHE A 114 -18.16 -24.67 -4.45
N GLN A 115 -17.99 -23.35 -4.66
CA GLN A 115 -19.03 -22.35 -4.41
C GLN A 115 -19.54 -21.81 -5.73
N PRO A 116 -20.77 -22.16 -6.17
CA PRO A 116 -21.34 -21.60 -7.39
C PRO A 116 -21.61 -20.10 -7.23
N ALA A 117 -21.37 -19.34 -8.30
CA ALA A 117 -21.59 -17.90 -8.32
C ALA A 117 -21.94 -17.41 -9.73
N LYS A 118 -22.89 -16.47 -9.83
CA LYS A 118 -23.22 -15.76 -11.07
C LYS A 118 -22.19 -14.70 -11.45
N VAL A 119 -21.54 -14.13 -10.46
CA VAL A 119 -20.45 -13.13 -10.59
C VAL A 119 -19.40 -13.41 -9.54
N VAL A 120 -18.14 -13.33 -9.91
CA VAL A 120 -17.02 -13.35 -8.96
C VAL A 120 -16.35 -11.98 -8.94
N LEU A 121 -16.15 -11.44 -7.73
CA LEU A 121 -15.36 -10.23 -7.51
C LEU A 121 -14.07 -10.63 -6.77
N LEU A 122 -12.95 -10.65 -7.49
CA LEU A 122 -11.65 -11.01 -6.96
C LEU A 122 -11.02 -9.82 -6.26
N ALA A 123 -10.85 -9.92 -4.93
CA ALA A 123 -10.34 -8.84 -4.07
C ALA A 123 -9.26 -9.34 -3.10
N SER A 124 -8.40 -10.23 -3.55
CA SER A 124 -7.46 -11.00 -2.73
C SER A 124 -6.09 -10.31 -2.59
N TYR A 125 -6.00 -9.00 -2.85
CA TYR A 125 -4.76 -8.23 -2.90
C TYR A 125 -3.95 -8.47 -4.18
N THR A 126 -3.03 -7.55 -4.50
CA THR A 126 -2.32 -7.51 -5.78
C THR A 126 -1.63 -8.82 -6.16
N TYR A 127 -0.93 -9.45 -5.22
CA TYR A 127 -0.20 -10.69 -5.48
C TYR A 127 -1.15 -11.86 -5.72
N GLU A 128 -2.13 -12.02 -4.85
CA GLU A 128 -3.09 -13.12 -4.94
C GLU A 128 -4.11 -12.93 -6.06
N ASN A 129 -4.48 -11.68 -6.41
CA ASN A 129 -5.29 -11.43 -7.60
C ASN A 129 -4.60 -11.99 -8.86
N SER A 130 -3.32 -11.65 -9.06
CA SER A 130 -2.55 -12.17 -10.20
C SER A 130 -2.35 -13.67 -10.10
N ARG A 131 -2.01 -14.20 -8.92
CA ARG A 131 -1.76 -15.62 -8.69
C ARG A 131 -3.00 -16.47 -8.96
N ILE A 132 -4.15 -16.11 -8.41
CA ILE A 132 -5.40 -16.86 -8.59
C ILE A 132 -5.80 -16.88 -10.07
N LEU A 133 -5.69 -15.76 -10.78
CA LEU A 133 -5.96 -15.71 -12.22
C LEU A 133 -5.02 -16.65 -13.01
N LEU A 134 -3.72 -16.63 -12.72
CA LEU A 134 -2.73 -17.49 -13.38
C LEU A 134 -2.90 -18.98 -13.04
N LEU A 135 -3.39 -19.32 -11.84
CA LEU A 135 -3.71 -20.69 -11.43
C LEU A 135 -5.01 -21.20 -12.08
N SER A 136 -5.97 -20.30 -12.38
CA SER A 136 -7.29 -20.62 -12.93
C SER A 136 -7.21 -20.89 -14.44
N LYS A 137 -6.68 -22.06 -14.82
CA LYS A 137 -6.51 -22.48 -16.20
C LYS A 137 -7.70 -23.29 -16.68
N SER A 138 -8.06 -23.12 -17.96
CA SER A 138 -9.06 -23.90 -18.65
C SER A 138 -8.72 -24.05 -20.15
N LYS A 139 -9.55 -24.76 -20.93
CA LYS A 139 -9.36 -24.83 -22.35
C LYS A 139 -9.46 -23.48 -23.05
N ALA A 140 -10.33 -22.59 -22.55
CA ALA A 140 -10.48 -21.22 -23.07
C ALA A 140 -9.36 -20.28 -22.57
N PHE A 141 -8.74 -20.59 -21.44
CA PHE A 141 -7.70 -19.79 -20.80
C PHE A 141 -6.48 -20.65 -20.43
N PRO A 142 -5.72 -21.15 -21.40
CA PRO A 142 -4.61 -22.09 -21.14
C PRO A 142 -3.45 -21.46 -20.36
N ASN A 143 -3.31 -20.13 -20.42
CA ASN A 143 -2.26 -19.35 -19.77
C ASN A 143 -2.73 -18.67 -18.48
N GLY A 144 -3.92 -19.02 -17.96
CA GLY A 144 -4.57 -18.39 -16.83
C GLY A 144 -5.80 -17.58 -17.23
N LEU A 145 -6.75 -17.46 -16.32
CA LEU A 145 -8.02 -16.77 -16.55
C LEU A 145 -7.78 -15.28 -16.85
N SER A 146 -8.48 -14.74 -17.86
CA SER A 146 -8.35 -13.35 -18.30
C SER A 146 -6.92 -12.99 -18.77
N ASN A 147 -6.17 -13.97 -19.30
CA ASN A 147 -4.75 -13.81 -19.64
C ASN A 147 -4.41 -14.28 -21.07
N ASN A 148 -5.34 -14.26 -22.00
CA ASN A 148 -5.06 -14.64 -23.39
C ASN A 148 -4.10 -13.66 -24.08
N HIS A 149 -4.06 -12.41 -23.64
CA HIS A 149 -3.12 -11.37 -24.10
C HIS A 149 -1.84 -11.27 -23.24
N GLY A 150 -1.64 -12.15 -22.25
CA GLY A 150 -0.43 -12.19 -21.41
C GLY A 150 -0.26 -10.99 -20.47
N GLN A 151 -1.34 -10.28 -20.13
CA GLN A 151 -1.31 -9.06 -19.34
C GLN A 151 -1.45 -9.27 -17.82
N VAL A 152 -1.95 -10.44 -17.40
CA VAL A 152 -2.03 -10.76 -15.96
C VAL A 152 -0.64 -10.86 -15.37
N GLY A 153 -0.43 -10.10 -14.29
CA GLY A 153 0.86 -9.97 -13.61
C GLY A 153 1.73 -8.81 -14.10
N ARG A 154 1.52 -8.27 -15.31
CA ARG A 154 2.34 -7.20 -15.89
C ARG A 154 2.13 -5.85 -15.21
N HIS A 155 3.10 -4.94 -15.38
CA HIS A 155 3.07 -3.57 -14.87
C HIS A 155 2.98 -3.49 -13.33
N TYR A 156 3.66 -4.40 -12.64
CA TYR A 156 3.76 -4.37 -11.19
C TYR A 156 4.53 -3.14 -10.70
N MET A 157 4.02 -2.49 -9.68
CA MET A 157 4.60 -1.30 -9.06
C MET A 157 4.59 -1.42 -7.53
N SER A 158 5.56 -0.77 -6.87
CA SER A 158 5.74 -0.89 -5.44
C SER A 158 6.36 0.38 -4.85
N HIS A 159 6.00 0.71 -3.60
CA HIS A 159 6.68 1.74 -2.81
C HIS A 159 7.78 1.17 -1.89
N ALA A 160 8.12 -0.13 -2.01
CA ALA A 160 9.12 -0.75 -1.16
C ALA A 160 10.51 -0.14 -1.38
N GLN A 161 11.28 -0.03 -0.30
CA GLN A 161 12.72 0.30 -0.33
C GLN A 161 13.13 1.53 -1.18
N GLY A 162 12.23 2.51 -1.28
CA GLY A 162 12.43 3.73 -2.08
C GLY A 162 13.48 4.70 -1.53
N GLY A 163 14.22 4.31 -0.52
CA GLY A 163 15.12 5.17 0.21
C GLY A 163 14.45 5.80 1.45
N SER A 164 15.26 6.25 2.37
CA SER A 164 14.85 6.99 3.57
C SER A 164 16.01 7.80 4.08
N VAL A 165 15.76 8.74 5.00
CA VAL A 165 16.79 9.49 5.70
C VAL A 165 16.60 9.29 7.19
N THR A 166 17.67 8.94 7.89
CA THR A 166 17.71 8.92 9.35
C THR A 166 18.40 10.19 9.85
N ALA A 167 17.83 10.83 10.85
CA ALA A 167 18.38 12.02 11.49
C ALA A 167 18.65 11.78 12.97
N LEU A 168 19.70 12.40 13.48
CA LEU A 168 20.04 12.45 14.92
C LEU A 168 19.84 13.88 15.44
N PHE A 169 19.11 13.99 16.54
CA PHE A 169 18.86 15.24 17.23
C PHE A 169 19.67 15.35 18.52
N PRO A 170 19.98 16.57 19.00
CA PRO A 170 20.68 16.76 20.26
C PRO A 170 19.80 16.56 21.51
N PHE A 171 18.49 16.34 21.32
CA PHE A 171 17.47 16.16 22.34
C PHE A 171 16.64 14.92 22.13
N ASN A 172 15.92 14.45 23.15
CA ASN A 172 14.98 13.34 23.06
C ASN A 172 13.72 13.79 22.31
N ILE A 173 13.29 12.99 21.35
CA ILE A 173 12.09 13.27 20.53
C ILE A 173 10.86 12.52 21.02
N ASN A 174 10.99 11.61 21.99
CA ASN A 174 9.93 10.78 22.56
C ASN A 174 9.17 9.94 21.52
N ALA A 175 9.88 9.42 20.53
CA ALA A 175 9.29 8.70 19.39
C ALA A 175 8.57 7.39 19.78
N TRP A 176 8.75 6.90 20.97
CA TRP A 176 8.06 5.75 21.54
C TRP A 176 6.59 6.04 21.90
N TYR A 177 6.25 7.31 22.12
CA TYR A 177 4.93 7.76 22.55
C TYR A 177 4.19 8.39 21.36
N GLY A 178 3.78 7.61 20.39
CA GLY A 178 3.11 8.16 19.24
C GLY A 178 2.33 7.14 18.41
N LEU A 179 1.58 7.67 17.48
CA LEU A 179 0.72 6.94 16.56
C LEU A 179 1.16 7.19 15.12
N PRO A 180 0.96 6.22 14.21
CA PRO A 180 1.22 6.43 12.79
C PRO A 180 0.51 7.64 12.19
N GLY A 181 -0.69 7.96 12.70
CA GLY A 181 -1.50 9.07 12.23
C GLY A 181 -1.15 10.45 12.81
N GLN A 182 -0.14 10.53 13.68
CA GLN A 182 0.33 11.81 14.24
C GLN A 182 1.51 12.40 13.46
N GLY A 183 1.85 11.86 12.30
CA GLY A 183 2.95 12.38 11.49
C GLY A 183 2.59 13.66 10.74
N VAL A 184 3.58 14.22 10.06
CA VAL A 184 3.45 15.36 9.15
C VAL A 184 3.96 14.97 7.77
N GLY A 185 3.24 15.39 6.75
CA GLY A 185 3.58 15.19 5.34
C GLY A 185 3.83 16.50 4.62
N VAL A 186 4.63 16.42 3.56
CA VAL A 186 4.88 17.50 2.60
C VAL A 186 4.74 16.93 1.19
N ASP A 187 3.93 17.57 0.37
CA ASP A 187 3.63 17.18 -1.02
C ASP A 187 4.18 18.14 -2.06
N ASN A 188 4.96 19.12 -1.64
CA ASN A 188 5.55 20.07 -2.57
C ASN A 188 6.31 19.42 -3.74
N PHE A 189 6.81 18.21 -3.52
CA PHE A 189 7.63 17.44 -4.48
C PHE A 189 6.91 16.21 -5.03
N ALA A 190 5.58 16.11 -4.86
CA ALA A 190 4.80 15.00 -5.34
C ALA A 190 4.13 15.33 -6.68
N ASP A 191 4.31 14.45 -7.65
CA ASP A 191 3.67 14.49 -8.96
C ASP A 191 3.68 15.91 -9.60
N ASP A 192 2.53 16.51 -9.88
CA ASP A 192 2.41 17.81 -10.59
C ASP A 192 2.51 19.04 -9.66
N ASN A 193 2.95 18.87 -8.41
CA ASN A 193 3.03 19.99 -7.46
C ASN A 193 4.30 20.85 -7.61
N PHE A 194 5.20 20.50 -8.52
CA PHE A 194 6.42 21.25 -8.80
C PHE A 194 6.75 21.23 -10.30
N ASP A 195 7.64 22.13 -10.74
CA ASP A 195 8.07 22.19 -12.12
C ASP A 195 9.04 21.05 -12.45
N HIS A 196 8.67 20.22 -13.42
CA HIS A 196 9.48 19.12 -13.94
C HIS A 196 10.47 19.55 -15.03
N GLY A 197 10.36 20.77 -15.58
CA GLY A 197 11.16 21.22 -16.72
C GLY A 197 12.67 21.22 -16.49
N ALA A 198 13.10 21.31 -15.22
CA ALA A 198 14.50 21.24 -14.80
C ALA A 198 14.96 19.82 -14.39
N HIS A 199 14.06 18.83 -14.45
CA HIS A 199 14.32 17.48 -13.92
C HIS A 199 14.18 16.43 -15.02
N ASP A 200 15.11 15.50 -15.05
CA ASP A 200 15.14 14.37 -15.99
C ASP A 200 14.48 13.13 -15.37
N TYR A 201 13.26 13.29 -14.84
CA TYR A 201 12.41 12.20 -14.32
C TYR A 201 10.93 12.61 -14.33
N MET A 202 10.06 11.60 -14.33
CA MET A 202 8.60 11.72 -14.25
C MET A 202 8.12 11.38 -12.84
N GLY A 203 6.99 12.00 -12.44
CA GLY A 203 6.39 11.81 -11.14
C GLY A 203 7.13 12.55 -10.04
N GLY A 204 6.95 12.15 -8.80
CA GLY A 204 7.55 12.82 -7.66
C GLY A 204 7.54 12.00 -6.39
N GLY A 205 7.86 12.63 -5.28
CA GLY A 205 7.94 12.03 -3.97
C GLY A 205 7.17 12.82 -2.91
N SER A 206 6.45 12.11 -2.06
CA SER A 206 5.84 12.64 -0.86
C SER A 206 6.73 12.38 0.33
N LEU A 207 7.07 13.42 1.07
CA LEU A 207 7.95 13.34 2.24
C LEU A 207 7.12 13.17 3.50
N TRP A 208 7.49 12.18 4.33
CA TRP A 208 6.76 11.86 5.54
C TRP A 208 7.66 11.74 6.74
N VAL A 209 7.37 12.51 7.78
CA VAL A 209 7.93 12.32 9.10
C VAL A 209 6.86 11.68 9.99
N ARG A 210 7.16 10.48 10.46
CA ARG A 210 6.31 9.74 11.40
C ARG A 210 6.88 9.85 12.80
N TRP A 211 6.01 9.65 13.76
CA TRP A 211 6.36 9.71 15.16
C TRP A 211 5.83 8.47 15.89
N ASP A 212 6.37 7.32 15.53
CA ASP A 212 5.97 6.05 16.08
C ASP A 212 7.11 5.05 15.95
N ARG A 213 8.01 5.06 16.91
CA ARG A 213 9.15 4.14 16.89
C ARG A 213 9.07 3.12 18.02
N ARG A 214 9.10 1.84 17.69
CA ARG A 214 9.21 0.77 18.67
C ARG A 214 10.67 0.65 19.13
N PRO A 215 10.94 0.25 20.41
CA PRO A 215 12.31 0.11 20.91
C PRO A 215 13.19 -0.78 20.04
N ILE A 216 12.69 -1.91 19.56
CA ILE A 216 13.45 -2.83 18.71
C ILE A 216 13.87 -2.20 17.38
N ALA A 217 13.13 -1.24 16.86
CA ALA A 217 13.50 -0.54 15.64
C ALA A 217 14.74 0.37 15.85
N ALA A 218 15.08 0.70 17.09
CA ALA A 218 16.30 1.42 17.38
C ALA A 218 17.56 0.61 17.09
N ALA A 219 17.49 -0.71 17.18
CA ALA A 219 18.61 -1.58 16.83
C ALA A 219 19.01 -1.49 15.36
N GLY A 220 18.06 -1.13 14.48
CA GLY A 220 18.33 -0.91 13.04
C GLY A 220 18.61 0.54 12.66
N MET A 221 18.81 1.45 13.63
CA MET A 221 19.16 2.84 13.32
C MET A 221 20.60 2.94 12.82
N GLY A 222 20.85 3.86 11.89
CA GLY A 222 22.22 4.14 11.42
C GLY A 222 23.11 4.67 12.54
N THR A 223 24.40 4.39 12.46
CA THR A 223 25.40 4.87 13.41
C THR A 223 26.00 6.21 13.01
N PHE A 224 25.65 6.73 11.86
CA PHE A 224 26.18 7.98 11.28
C PHE A 224 27.70 7.97 11.13
N GLY A 225 28.30 6.78 10.97
CA GLY A 225 29.76 6.59 10.93
C GLY A 225 30.48 6.81 12.26
N ARG A 226 29.75 6.96 13.38
CA ARG A 226 30.32 7.32 14.70
C ARG A 226 30.80 6.11 15.50
N THR A 227 30.29 4.91 15.20
CA THR A 227 30.67 3.64 15.81
C THR A 227 30.53 2.50 14.81
N PRO A 228 31.15 1.34 15.05
CA PRO A 228 30.82 0.11 14.34
C PRO A 228 29.32 -0.19 14.41
N SER A 229 28.81 -1.05 13.55
CA SER A 229 27.39 -1.47 13.52
C SER A 229 27.07 -2.64 14.46
N TRP A 230 27.99 -3.03 15.33
CA TRP A 230 27.89 -4.13 16.28
C TRP A 230 28.84 -3.93 17.48
N GLY A 231 28.67 -4.76 18.51
CA GLY A 231 29.54 -4.76 19.68
C GLY A 231 29.11 -3.78 20.78
N SER A 232 29.97 -3.59 21.78
CA SER A 232 29.67 -2.78 22.97
C SER A 232 29.52 -1.30 22.64
N GLU A 233 30.33 -0.74 21.77
CA GLU A 233 30.23 0.67 21.36
C GLU A 233 28.92 0.95 20.61
N TRP A 234 28.51 0.05 19.68
CA TRP A 234 27.22 0.14 19.04
C TRP A 234 26.08 0.06 20.04
N LYS A 235 26.14 -0.87 21.00
CA LYS A 235 25.12 -1.01 22.03
C LYS A 235 25.00 0.28 22.86
N ALA A 236 26.13 0.84 23.29
CA ALA A 236 26.17 2.10 24.02
C ALA A 236 25.61 3.27 23.20
N PHE A 237 25.94 3.32 21.90
CA PHE A 237 25.41 4.32 20.98
C PHE A 237 23.88 4.21 20.82
N VAL A 238 23.35 3.01 20.61
CA VAL A 238 21.91 2.76 20.49
C VAL A 238 21.20 3.14 21.78
N MET A 239 21.69 2.73 22.93
CA MET A 239 21.09 3.09 24.24
C MET A 239 21.03 4.59 24.46
N ARG A 240 22.05 5.33 24.06
CA ARG A 240 22.11 6.80 24.20
C ARG A 240 21.20 7.53 23.23
N ASN A 241 21.06 7.03 22.01
CA ASN A 241 20.49 7.77 20.91
C ASN A 241 19.16 7.20 20.36
N ALA A 242 18.66 6.11 20.93
CA ALA A 242 17.41 5.48 20.48
C ALA A 242 16.23 6.45 20.41
N ASP A 243 16.11 7.34 21.40
CA ASP A 243 15.05 8.34 21.47
C ASP A 243 15.44 9.70 20.88
N ARG A 244 16.61 9.79 20.23
CA ARG A 244 17.11 11.00 19.55
C ARG A 244 17.14 10.87 18.05
N THR A 245 16.69 9.75 17.52
CA THR A 245 16.71 9.48 16.09
C THR A 245 15.32 9.34 15.51
N ASN A 246 15.13 9.91 14.33
CA ASN A 246 13.96 9.71 13.51
C ASN A 246 14.37 9.22 12.11
N THR A 247 13.60 8.30 11.55
CA THR A 247 13.78 7.87 10.17
C THR A 247 12.51 8.24 9.42
N SER A 248 12.64 9.12 8.45
CA SER A 248 11.55 9.48 7.56
C SER A 248 11.45 8.49 6.41
N TYR A 249 10.25 8.39 5.87
CA TYR A 249 9.94 7.56 4.73
C TYR A 249 9.54 8.43 3.56
N LEU A 250 9.96 7.99 2.40
CA LEU A 250 9.60 8.56 1.13
C LEU A 250 8.63 7.61 0.44
N GLN A 251 7.55 8.17 -0.04
CA GLN A 251 6.69 7.51 -1.00
C GLN A 251 6.83 8.23 -2.33
N LYS A 252 7.12 7.47 -3.39
CA LYS A 252 7.36 8.02 -4.71
C LYS A 252 6.47 7.40 -5.75
N THR A 253 6.26 8.11 -6.83
CA THR A 253 5.67 7.54 -8.04
C THR A 253 6.58 6.45 -8.58
N THR A 254 6.00 5.32 -8.96
CA THR A 254 6.66 4.23 -9.68
C THR A 254 5.93 4.05 -11.00
N LEU A 255 6.67 4.02 -12.10
CA LEU A 255 6.11 3.87 -13.44
C LEU A 255 5.76 2.40 -13.75
N PRO A 256 4.73 2.16 -14.57
CA PRO A 256 4.21 0.83 -14.86
C PRO A 256 5.01 0.13 -15.98
N TYR A 257 6.24 -0.25 -15.71
CA TYR A 257 7.05 -0.99 -16.66
C TYR A 257 6.51 -2.38 -16.90
N GLU A 258 6.47 -2.82 -18.16
CA GLU A 258 5.91 -4.12 -18.54
C GLU A 258 6.75 -5.30 -18.04
N ASP A 259 8.06 -5.11 -17.96
CA ASP A 259 9.03 -6.09 -17.47
C ASP A 259 9.16 -6.15 -15.95
N ASN A 260 8.41 -5.33 -15.21
CA ASN A 260 8.10 -5.52 -13.80
C ASN A 260 6.81 -6.34 -13.69
N PHE A 261 6.90 -7.60 -13.28
CA PHE A 261 5.76 -8.50 -13.31
C PHE A 261 5.69 -9.48 -12.13
N LEU A 262 4.51 -10.05 -11.99
CA LEU A 262 4.16 -11.14 -11.09
C LEU A 262 3.86 -12.38 -11.93
N ASP A 263 4.44 -13.52 -11.58
CA ASP A 263 4.14 -14.79 -12.21
C ASP A 263 4.09 -15.94 -11.18
N LEU A 264 3.94 -17.16 -11.62
CA LEU A 264 3.96 -18.34 -10.77
C LEU A 264 5.40 -18.87 -10.66
N ASP A 265 5.86 -19.09 -9.45
CA ASP A 265 7.18 -19.71 -9.22
C ASP A 265 7.17 -21.17 -9.74
N PRO A 266 8.15 -21.59 -10.57
CA PRO A 266 8.17 -22.93 -11.14
C PRO A 266 8.51 -24.03 -10.13
N VAL A 267 9.10 -23.66 -8.97
CA VAL A 267 9.60 -24.61 -7.98
C VAL A 267 8.89 -24.46 -6.64
N ALA A 268 8.82 -23.23 -6.09
CA ALA A 268 8.27 -22.98 -4.77
C ALA A 268 6.74 -23.13 -4.77
N LYS A 269 6.25 -23.84 -3.76
CA LYS A 269 4.83 -24.10 -3.55
C LYS A 269 4.39 -23.72 -2.15
N ASP A 270 3.13 -23.37 -2.02
CA ASP A 270 2.49 -23.17 -0.73
C ASP A 270 2.19 -24.51 -0.01
N PRO A 271 1.75 -24.48 1.25
CA PRO A 271 1.40 -25.71 2.00
C PRO A 271 0.28 -26.57 1.36
N LEU A 272 -0.50 -26.02 0.45
CA LEU A 272 -1.54 -26.73 -0.31
C LEU A 272 -1.02 -27.33 -1.63
N GLY A 273 0.26 -27.09 -1.96
CA GLY A 273 0.90 -27.63 -3.17
C GLY A 273 0.76 -26.73 -4.42
N PHE A 274 0.16 -25.56 -4.33
CA PHE A 274 0.03 -24.61 -5.43
C PHE A 274 1.28 -23.71 -5.55
N ALA A 275 1.67 -23.37 -6.79
CA ALA A 275 2.77 -22.44 -7.06
C ALA A 275 2.55 -21.10 -6.35
N VAL A 276 3.59 -20.56 -5.72
CA VAL A 276 3.53 -19.24 -5.09
C VAL A 276 3.72 -18.12 -6.10
N CYS A 277 3.28 -16.91 -5.75
CA CYS A 277 3.53 -15.72 -6.57
C CYS A 277 5.01 -15.35 -6.50
N ARG A 278 5.67 -15.22 -7.67
CA ARG A 278 7.03 -14.72 -7.81
C ARG A 278 7.00 -13.27 -8.29
N ILE A 279 7.92 -12.44 -7.77
CA ILE A 279 8.05 -11.03 -8.13
C ILE A 279 9.34 -10.87 -8.94
N THR A 280 9.22 -10.41 -10.19
CA THR A 280 10.35 -9.96 -11.01
C THR A 280 10.20 -8.46 -11.24
N ALA A 281 10.96 -7.67 -10.49
CA ALA A 281 10.82 -6.22 -10.54
C ALA A 281 12.05 -5.50 -10.00
N ASP A 282 12.39 -4.35 -10.59
CA ASP A 282 13.39 -3.42 -10.08
C ASP A 282 13.02 -1.97 -10.41
N TYR A 283 13.64 -1.05 -9.67
CA TYR A 283 13.59 0.37 -9.94
C TYR A 283 14.49 0.72 -11.13
N ARG A 284 14.01 1.60 -11.99
CA ARG A 284 14.76 2.18 -13.09
C ARG A 284 15.41 3.50 -12.66
N ASP A 285 16.14 4.12 -13.56
CA ASP A 285 16.78 5.42 -13.32
C ASP A 285 15.79 6.49 -12.89
N ASN A 286 14.58 6.47 -13.45
CA ASN A 286 13.50 7.38 -13.07
C ASN A 286 13.24 7.36 -11.56
N GLU A 287 12.93 6.18 -11.00
CA GLU A 287 12.62 6.03 -9.58
C GLU A 287 13.83 6.29 -8.69
N ARG A 288 15.04 5.98 -9.17
CA ARG A 288 16.29 6.24 -8.45
C ARG A 288 16.55 7.74 -8.34
N ARG A 289 16.32 8.51 -9.41
CA ARG A 289 16.44 9.98 -9.43
C ARG A 289 15.40 10.65 -8.53
N VAL A 290 14.13 10.23 -8.61
CA VAL A 290 13.08 10.71 -7.69
C VAL A 290 13.45 10.42 -6.23
N SER A 291 13.98 9.24 -5.95
CA SER A 291 14.44 8.87 -4.59
C SER A 291 15.59 9.73 -4.11
N ALA A 292 16.57 10.01 -4.96
CA ALA A 292 17.72 10.84 -4.63
C ALA A 292 17.29 12.28 -4.31
N MET A 293 16.44 12.88 -5.15
CA MET A 293 15.84 14.21 -4.91
C MET A 293 15.12 14.24 -3.56
N ALA A 294 14.28 13.25 -3.30
CA ALA A 294 13.50 13.24 -2.07
C ALA A 294 14.37 13.01 -0.82
N GLN A 295 15.48 12.25 -0.90
CA GLN A 295 16.46 12.12 0.18
C GLN A 295 17.18 13.46 0.43
N GLU A 296 17.51 14.20 -0.61
CA GLU A 296 18.07 15.55 -0.49
C GLU A 296 17.10 16.48 0.26
N LYS A 297 15.84 16.53 -0.18
CA LYS A 297 14.81 17.36 0.46
C LYS A 297 14.50 16.92 1.90
N MET A 298 14.49 15.62 2.20
CA MET A 298 14.37 15.14 3.57
C MET A 298 15.55 15.54 4.44
N THR A 299 16.75 15.52 3.90
CA THR A 299 17.97 15.97 4.59
C THR A 299 17.91 17.47 4.90
N GLU A 300 17.47 18.28 3.94
CA GLU A 300 17.21 19.72 4.11
C GLU A 300 16.20 19.96 5.24
N TRP A 301 15.08 19.23 5.24
CA TRP A 301 14.06 19.34 6.26
C TRP A 301 14.56 19.01 7.66
N TYR A 302 15.29 17.91 7.81
CA TYR A 302 15.87 17.53 9.11
C TYR A 302 16.91 18.53 9.62
N LYS A 303 17.76 19.07 8.75
CA LYS A 303 18.73 20.12 9.11
C LYS A 303 18.01 21.38 9.56
N ALA A 304 16.96 21.82 8.86
CA ALA A 304 16.15 22.96 9.24
C ALA A 304 15.45 22.77 10.61
N ALA A 305 15.15 21.51 10.98
CA ALA A 305 14.59 21.15 12.30
C ALA A 305 15.68 20.98 13.40
N GLY A 306 16.95 21.24 13.12
CA GLY A 306 18.03 21.18 14.10
C GLY A 306 18.67 19.79 14.29
N ALA A 307 18.58 18.91 13.31
CA ALA A 307 19.33 17.66 13.33
C ALA A 307 20.84 17.90 13.28
N ILE A 308 21.58 17.22 14.16
CA ILE A 308 23.05 17.32 14.26
C ILE A 308 23.79 16.32 13.37
N ALA A 309 23.09 15.36 12.81
CA ALA A 309 23.58 14.44 11.78
C ALA A 309 22.40 13.88 10.98
N THR A 310 22.66 13.59 9.72
CA THR A 310 21.73 12.90 8.81
C THR A 310 22.45 11.79 8.06
N GLN A 311 21.75 10.72 7.77
CA GLN A 311 22.26 9.60 6.99
C GLN A 311 21.18 9.15 6.00
N SER A 312 21.48 9.25 4.70
CA SER A 312 20.66 8.66 3.66
C SER A 312 20.84 7.15 3.65
N ASN A 313 19.77 6.41 3.63
CA ASN A 313 19.80 4.96 3.52
C ASN A 313 19.75 4.55 2.04
N PRO A 314 20.41 3.45 1.66
CA PRO A 314 20.44 3.01 0.27
C PRO A 314 19.02 2.83 -0.31
N ILE A 315 18.90 3.13 -1.60
CA ILE A 315 17.72 2.76 -2.39
C ILE A 315 17.90 1.27 -2.74
N GLY A 316 17.03 0.43 -2.21
CA GLY A 316 17.05 -1.00 -2.48
C GLY A 316 16.40 -1.36 -3.81
N THR A 317 16.21 -2.65 -4.04
CA THR A 317 15.44 -3.20 -5.16
C THR A 317 13.95 -3.09 -4.88
N MET A 318 13.13 -3.17 -5.93
CA MET A 318 11.67 -3.21 -5.79
C MET A 318 11.26 -4.57 -5.24
N GLY A 319 10.84 -4.62 -3.98
CA GLY A 319 10.44 -5.83 -3.28
C GLY A 319 8.96 -5.85 -2.88
N PRO A 320 8.53 -6.88 -2.15
CA PRO A 320 7.17 -6.98 -1.64
C PRO A 320 6.86 -5.84 -0.67
N THR A 321 5.61 -5.36 -0.71
CA THR A 321 5.16 -4.20 0.06
C THR A 321 3.66 -4.29 0.31
N THR A 322 3.17 -3.57 1.32
CA THR A 322 1.74 -3.32 1.51
C THR A 322 1.18 -2.27 0.53
N HIS A 323 2.02 -1.62 -0.28
CA HIS A 323 1.65 -0.68 -1.33
C HIS A 323 2.00 -1.27 -2.70
N ALA A 324 1.35 -2.39 -3.05
CA ALA A 324 1.50 -3.07 -4.33
C ALA A 324 0.39 -2.65 -5.29
N TYR A 325 0.77 -2.33 -6.52
CA TYR A 325 -0.11 -1.85 -7.59
C TYR A 325 0.14 -2.66 -8.88
N GLY A 326 -0.80 -2.58 -9.82
CA GLY A 326 -0.65 -3.25 -11.10
C GLY A 326 -0.86 -4.77 -11.02
N GLY A 327 -0.49 -5.48 -12.07
CA GLY A 327 -0.73 -6.92 -12.20
C GLY A 327 -2.08 -7.27 -12.82
N THR A 328 -3.09 -6.41 -12.74
CA THR A 328 -4.39 -6.56 -13.40
C THR A 328 -4.90 -5.21 -13.92
N ARG A 329 -4.02 -4.48 -14.58
CA ARG A 329 -4.19 -3.08 -14.98
C ARG A 329 -5.51 -2.81 -15.69
N MET A 330 -6.18 -1.73 -15.27
CA MET A 330 -7.39 -1.19 -15.88
C MET A 330 -7.08 -0.38 -17.14
N GLY A 331 -7.95 -0.46 -18.12
CA GLY A 331 -7.90 0.39 -19.32
C GLY A 331 -8.93 -0.01 -20.36
N ARG A 332 -8.94 0.69 -21.48
CA ARG A 332 -9.93 0.47 -22.55
C ARG A 332 -9.51 -0.55 -23.61
N ASN A 333 -8.21 -0.75 -23.77
CA ASN A 333 -7.70 -1.69 -24.77
C ASN A 333 -7.52 -3.08 -24.15
N PRO A 334 -8.28 -4.12 -24.60
CA PRO A 334 -8.18 -5.49 -24.07
C PRO A 334 -6.82 -6.14 -24.31
N GLU A 335 -6.07 -5.72 -25.33
CA GLU A 335 -4.75 -6.28 -25.64
C GLU A 335 -3.68 -5.88 -24.62
N THR A 336 -3.87 -4.75 -23.95
CA THR A 336 -2.89 -4.18 -23.03
C THR A 336 -3.40 -4.04 -21.58
N ASN A 337 -4.65 -4.39 -21.34
CA ASN A 337 -5.28 -4.25 -20.02
C ASN A 337 -6.12 -5.47 -19.67
N VAL A 338 -6.12 -5.85 -18.41
CA VAL A 338 -6.88 -7.02 -17.91
C VAL A 338 -8.35 -6.69 -17.68
N VAL A 339 -8.63 -5.51 -17.14
CA VAL A 339 -9.99 -5.07 -16.82
C VAL A 339 -10.33 -3.74 -17.49
N ASN A 340 -11.62 -3.53 -17.74
CA ASN A 340 -12.17 -2.29 -18.27
C ASN A 340 -12.26 -1.19 -17.19
N GLU A 341 -12.77 -0.01 -17.56
CA GLU A 341 -12.93 1.14 -16.64
C GLU A 341 -13.82 0.87 -15.42
N TRP A 342 -14.62 -0.19 -15.45
CA TRP A 342 -15.50 -0.59 -14.33
C TRP A 342 -14.89 -1.69 -13.46
N GLY A 343 -13.69 -2.14 -13.78
CA GLY A 343 -13.00 -3.22 -13.05
C GLY A 343 -13.44 -4.63 -13.46
N PHE A 344 -14.22 -4.78 -14.54
CA PHE A 344 -14.59 -6.09 -15.09
C PHE A 344 -13.59 -6.53 -16.16
N SER A 345 -13.31 -7.83 -16.19
CA SER A 345 -12.42 -8.43 -17.18
C SER A 345 -12.93 -8.17 -18.61
N HIS A 346 -11.98 -7.89 -19.51
CA HIS A 346 -12.29 -7.80 -20.95
C HIS A 346 -12.65 -9.15 -21.57
N GLU A 347 -12.10 -10.24 -21.03
CA GLU A 347 -12.25 -11.59 -21.58
C GLU A 347 -13.35 -12.40 -20.88
N VAL A 348 -13.70 -12.04 -19.63
CA VAL A 348 -14.62 -12.79 -18.77
C VAL A 348 -15.67 -11.82 -18.20
N PRO A 349 -16.85 -11.70 -18.85
CA PRO A 349 -17.79 -10.60 -18.58
C PRO A 349 -18.38 -10.57 -17.17
N ASN A 350 -18.41 -11.69 -16.45
CA ASN A 350 -18.90 -11.79 -15.08
C ASN A 350 -17.80 -11.98 -14.03
N LEU A 351 -16.57 -11.58 -14.36
CA LEU A 351 -15.44 -11.51 -13.44
C LEU A 351 -15.05 -10.05 -13.22
N GLY A 352 -15.17 -9.57 -12.00
CA GLY A 352 -14.60 -8.28 -11.57
C GLY A 352 -13.31 -8.48 -10.78
N VAL A 353 -12.34 -7.58 -10.96
CA VAL A 353 -11.10 -7.54 -10.15
C VAL A 353 -11.03 -6.21 -9.42
N LEU A 354 -10.77 -6.27 -8.13
CA LEU A 354 -10.80 -5.13 -7.22
C LEU A 354 -9.45 -4.92 -6.50
N GLY A 355 -9.26 -3.72 -6.00
CA GLY A 355 -8.08 -3.37 -5.23
C GLY A 355 -7.06 -2.55 -6.03
N ALA A 356 -5.85 -2.42 -5.48
CA ALA A 356 -4.80 -1.65 -6.12
C ALA A 356 -4.18 -2.36 -7.34
N SER A 357 -4.46 -3.66 -7.52
CA SER A 357 -3.99 -4.41 -8.69
C SER A 357 -4.52 -3.85 -10.02
N VAL A 358 -5.69 -3.20 -10.02
CA VAL A 358 -6.28 -2.61 -11.24
C VAL A 358 -5.74 -1.21 -11.55
N MET A 359 -4.93 -0.61 -10.70
CA MET A 359 -4.40 0.73 -10.93
C MET A 359 -3.37 0.72 -12.07
N GLY A 360 -3.57 1.62 -13.05
CA GLY A 360 -2.70 1.73 -14.24
C GLY A 360 -1.38 2.43 -13.95
N THR A 361 -1.28 3.17 -12.85
CA THR A 361 -0.08 3.83 -12.36
C THR A 361 -0.13 3.92 -10.84
N SER A 362 1.00 4.16 -10.21
CA SER A 362 1.05 4.53 -8.80
C SER A 362 1.12 6.05 -8.65
N GLY A 363 0.75 6.56 -7.48
CA GLY A 363 1.08 7.93 -7.08
C GLY A 363 2.07 7.91 -5.93
N ALA A 364 2.44 9.07 -5.43
CA ALA A 364 3.32 9.22 -4.27
C ALA A 364 2.55 9.04 -2.92
N ARG A 365 1.47 8.25 -2.90
CA ARG A 365 0.55 8.09 -1.75
C ARG A 365 0.15 6.64 -1.50
N ASN A 366 -0.30 6.38 -0.25
CA ASN A 366 -0.90 5.10 0.13
C ASN A 366 -2.10 4.78 -0.77
N PRO A 367 -2.20 3.57 -1.36
CA PRO A 367 -3.20 3.25 -2.38
C PRO A 367 -4.60 3.00 -1.82
N THR A 368 -4.75 2.72 -0.52
CA THR A 368 -5.97 2.14 0.06
C THR A 368 -7.23 2.95 -0.22
N LEU A 369 -7.18 4.28 -0.09
CA LEU A 369 -8.37 5.12 -0.32
C LEU A 369 -8.81 5.08 -1.80
N THR A 370 -7.86 5.13 -2.73
CA THR A 370 -8.15 5.00 -4.17
C THR A 370 -8.68 3.60 -4.51
N ALA A 371 -8.06 2.55 -3.96
CA ALA A 371 -8.53 1.17 -4.14
C ALA A 371 -9.98 0.99 -3.63
N GLN A 372 -10.32 1.58 -2.49
CA GLN A 372 -11.69 1.57 -1.96
C GLN A 372 -12.66 2.35 -2.86
N ALA A 373 -12.26 3.49 -3.39
CA ALA A 373 -13.09 4.28 -4.30
C ALA A 373 -13.35 3.52 -5.62
N LEU A 374 -12.34 2.84 -6.16
CA LEU A 374 -12.49 1.98 -7.34
C LEU A 374 -13.41 0.79 -7.06
N ALA A 375 -13.28 0.13 -5.91
CA ALA A 375 -14.16 -0.96 -5.51
C ALA A 375 -15.61 -0.50 -5.36
N TRP A 376 -15.83 0.70 -4.78
CA TRP A 376 -17.16 1.30 -4.71
C TRP A 376 -17.75 1.54 -6.10
N ARG A 377 -16.99 2.14 -7.01
CA ARG A 377 -17.41 2.37 -8.40
C ARG A 377 -17.80 1.06 -9.11
N THR A 378 -17.01 0.00 -8.95
CA THR A 378 -17.31 -1.32 -9.49
C THR A 378 -18.60 -1.90 -8.91
N ALA A 379 -18.80 -1.77 -7.60
CA ALA A 379 -20.01 -2.26 -6.94
C ALA A 379 -21.28 -1.50 -7.41
N GLU A 380 -21.21 -0.19 -7.57
CA GLU A 380 -22.31 0.60 -8.13
C GLU A 380 -22.61 0.22 -9.59
N TYR A 381 -21.59 0.02 -10.40
CA TYR A 381 -21.75 -0.44 -11.78
C TYR A 381 -22.44 -1.81 -11.80
N LEU A 382 -21.97 -2.77 -11.01
CA LEU A 382 -22.55 -4.09 -10.90
C LEU A 382 -24.03 -4.03 -10.49
N ALA A 383 -24.36 -3.24 -9.47
CA ALA A 383 -25.72 -3.09 -8.98
C ALA A 383 -26.66 -2.56 -10.07
N LYS A 384 -26.22 -1.57 -10.86
CA LYS A 384 -26.99 -0.97 -11.95
C LYS A 384 -27.12 -1.89 -13.18
N ASN A 385 -26.10 -2.74 -13.43
CA ASN A 385 -26.00 -3.56 -14.63
C ASN A 385 -26.11 -5.07 -14.34
N TRP A 386 -26.68 -5.45 -13.20
CA TRP A 386 -26.73 -6.84 -12.73
C TRP A 386 -27.20 -7.80 -13.83
N ARG A 387 -28.31 -7.48 -14.50
CA ARG A 387 -28.89 -8.35 -15.55
C ARG A 387 -27.92 -8.56 -16.72
N THR A 388 -27.21 -7.51 -17.15
CA THR A 388 -26.27 -7.58 -18.27
C THR A 388 -25.02 -8.37 -17.91
N VAL A 389 -24.53 -8.24 -16.68
CA VAL A 389 -23.33 -8.94 -16.19
C VAL A 389 -23.61 -10.43 -15.94
N THR A 390 -24.83 -10.80 -15.56
CA THR A 390 -25.19 -12.17 -15.13
C THR A 390 -25.81 -13.06 -16.23
N VAL A 391 -26.07 -12.51 -17.41
CA VAL A 391 -26.68 -13.25 -18.55
C VAL A 391 -25.65 -13.72 -19.59
#